data_eb078cfa992b6ae381a8a01e6f74a10f
#
_entry.id   eb078cfa992b6ae381a8a01e6f74a10f
#
_cell.length_a   1.000
_cell.length_b   1.000
_cell.length_c   1.000
_cell.angle_alpha   90.00
_cell.angle_beta   90.00
_cell.angle_gamma   90.00
#
_symmetry.space_group_name_H-M   'P 1'
#
loop_
_entity.id
_entity.type
_entity.pdbx_description
1 polymer ?
#
loop_
_entity_poly.entity_id
_entity_poly.type
_entity_poly.pdbx_seq_one_letter_code
_entity_poly.pdbx_strand_id
1 'polypeptide(L)'
;MEKSVFAARLDHCYDELKWLYCELYHNDRGAFDYFVQMLEAQWNARKDALRAIDEKRLAEPDWYRSNKLLGMMMYPANFGGTLKGVQEKLPYLTECGINYLHLMPLLDSPKGKSDGGYAVSDFRKVRPDLGTMEDLAKLADACHEKGMVLCLDFVLNHTSEEHPWAKAARAGDPVARSRYFFYDNWDIPKEFEKTVPQVFPTTAPGNFTQLPDGQIVMTSFYPFQWDLNYANPMVFNDMVENLLFLANQGMDVIRLDAVPYIWKELGTDCRNLPKVHTLVRMMRLAVQIVCPSVLLLGEVVM
;
A
#
# COMPACT_ATOMS: atom_id res chain seq x y z
N MET A 1 4.12 -36.19 -8.26
CA MET A 1 4.90 -35.15 -7.56
C MET A 1 3.96 -34.32 -6.75
N GLU A 2 4.21 -34.17 -5.48
CA GLU A 2 3.45 -33.30 -4.59
C GLU A 2 3.65 -31.84 -5.04
N LYS A 3 2.55 -31.09 -5.27
CA LYS A 3 2.66 -29.67 -5.64
C LYS A 3 3.29 -28.90 -4.49
N SER A 4 4.15 -27.92 -4.81
CA SER A 4 4.65 -27.00 -3.79
C SER A 4 3.47 -26.22 -3.15
N VAL A 5 3.61 -25.76 -1.91
CA VAL A 5 2.59 -24.97 -1.21
C VAL A 5 2.19 -23.73 -2.03
N PHE A 6 3.17 -23.06 -2.64
CA PHE A 6 2.91 -21.93 -3.55
C PHE A 6 2.04 -22.34 -4.74
N ALA A 7 2.42 -23.42 -5.43
CA ALA A 7 1.67 -23.89 -6.60
C ALA A 7 0.23 -24.27 -6.24
N ALA A 8 -0.01 -24.89 -5.08
CA ALA A 8 -1.34 -25.24 -4.62
C ALA A 8 -2.20 -24.01 -4.33
N ARG A 9 -1.63 -22.98 -3.68
CA ARG A 9 -2.33 -21.71 -3.40
C ARG A 9 -2.58 -20.91 -4.67
N LEU A 10 -1.60 -20.87 -5.58
CA LEU A 10 -1.77 -20.22 -6.88
C LEU A 10 -2.89 -20.87 -7.67
N ASP A 11 -2.90 -22.21 -7.81
CA ASP A 11 -3.96 -22.93 -8.52
C ASP A 11 -5.36 -22.61 -7.95
N HIS A 12 -5.48 -22.54 -6.62
CA HIS A 12 -6.74 -22.21 -5.95
C HIS A 12 -7.28 -20.82 -6.32
N CYS A 13 -6.37 -19.86 -6.51
CA CYS A 13 -6.73 -18.46 -6.79
C CYS A 13 -6.66 -18.09 -8.28
N TYR A 14 -6.03 -18.92 -9.12
CA TYR A 14 -5.57 -18.56 -10.46
C TYR A 14 -6.68 -18.11 -11.39
N ASP A 15 -7.76 -18.87 -11.48
CA ASP A 15 -8.83 -18.58 -12.44
C ASP A 15 -9.54 -17.27 -12.12
N GLU A 16 -9.85 -17.03 -10.84
CA GLU A 16 -10.44 -15.76 -10.40
C GLU A 16 -9.47 -14.60 -10.61
N LEU A 17 -8.22 -14.75 -10.19
CA LEU A 17 -7.20 -13.70 -10.33
C LEU A 17 -6.99 -13.34 -11.80
N LYS A 18 -6.86 -14.34 -12.67
CA LYS A 18 -6.69 -14.14 -14.11
C LYS A 18 -7.90 -13.48 -14.74
N TRP A 19 -9.09 -13.91 -14.38
CA TRP A 19 -10.33 -13.32 -14.89
C TRP A 19 -10.41 -11.84 -14.50
N LEU A 20 -10.26 -11.49 -13.23
CA LEU A 20 -10.29 -10.11 -12.75
C LEU A 20 -9.24 -9.23 -13.41
N TYR A 21 -8.01 -9.77 -13.55
CA TYR A 21 -6.90 -9.04 -14.16
C TYR A 21 -7.13 -8.79 -15.66
N CYS A 22 -7.53 -9.82 -16.38
CA CYS A 22 -7.77 -9.72 -17.82
C CYS A 22 -8.96 -8.83 -18.17
N GLU A 23 -10.04 -8.87 -17.37
CA GLU A 23 -11.18 -7.96 -17.51
C GLU A 23 -10.78 -6.51 -17.29
N LEU A 24 -9.98 -6.23 -16.25
CA LEU A 24 -9.57 -4.87 -15.91
C LEU A 24 -8.54 -4.32 -16.92
N TYR A 25 -7.62 -5.14 -17.41
CA TYR A 25 -6.48 -4.75 -18.24
C TYR A 25 -6.55 -5.28 -19.68
N HIS A 26 -7.78 -5.47 -20.20
CA HIS A 26 -8.03 -5.79 -21.62
C HIS A 26 -7.19 -6.97 -22.16
N ASN A 27 -7.07 -8.05 -21.38
CA ASN A 27 -6.29 -9.26 -21.71
C ASN A 27 -4.78 -9.01 -21.91
N ASP A 28 -4.18 -8.05 -21.24
CA ASP A 28 -2.71 -7.90 -21.24
C ASP A 28 -2.05 -9.09 -20.53
N ARG A 29 -1.78 -10.13 -21.34
CA ARG A 29 -1.17 -11.38 -20.87
C ARG A 29 0.26 -11.17 -20.39
N GLY A 30 1.02 -10.30 -21.03
CA GLY A 30 2.40 -10.02 -20.64
C GLY A 30 2.51 -9.42 -19.26
N ALA A 31 1.64 -8.45 -18.95
CA ALA A 31 1.56 -7.85 -17.63
C ALA A 31 1.06 -8.86 -16.56
N PHE A 32 0.13 -9.76 -16.92
CA PHE A 32 -0.35 -10.80 -16.02
C PHE A 32 0.73 -11.86 -15.74
N ASP A 33 1.44 -12.33 -16.77
CA ASP A 33 2.51 -13.32 -16.60
C ASP A 33 3.64 -12.74 -15.72
N TYR A 34 3.99 -11.47 -15.92
CA TYR A 34 4.92 -10.77 -15.04
C TYR A 34 4.40 -10.70 -13.59
N PHE A 35 3.10 -10.43 -13.41
CA PHE A 35 2.49 -10.40 -12.08
C PHE A 35 2.61 -11.75 -11.36
N VAL A 36 2.35 -12.87 -12.05
CA VAL A 36 2.48 -14.22 -11.47
C VAL A 36 3.93 -14.52 -11.09
N GLN A 37 4.90 -14.15 -11.95
CA GLN A 37 6.33 -14.32 -11.65
C GLN A 37 6.75 -13.50 -10.42
N MET A 38 6.23 -12.29 -10.28
CA MET A 38 6.46 -11.43 -9.12
C MET A 38 5.90 -12.08 -7.84
N LEU A 39 4.70 -12.67 -7.88
CA LEU A 39 4.13 -13.40 -6.73
C LEU A 39 5.05 -14.56 -6.30
N GLU A 40 5.59 -15.31 -7.24
CA GLU A 40 6.53 -16.40 -6.94
C GLU A 40 7.83 -15.88 -6.32
N ALA A 41 8.36 -14.77 -6.85
CA ALA A 41 9.55 -14.14 -6.27
C ALA A 41 9.31 -13.67 -4.83
N GLN A 42 8.16 -13.06 -4.54
CA GLN A 42 7.81 -12.63 -3.19
C GLN A 42 7.55 -13.82 -2.25
N TRP A 43 6.97 -14.92 -2.72
CA TRP A 43 6.87 -16.15 -1.96
C TRP A 43 8.25 -16.71 -1.61
N ASN A 44 9.18 -16.75 -2.55
CA ASN A 44 10.53 -17.24 -2.33
C ASN A 44 11.32 -16.37 -1.34
N ALA A 45 11.05 -15.07 -1.33
CA ALA A 45 11.66 -14.11 -0.39
C ALA A 45 11.08 -14.19 1.03
N ARG A 46 9.91 -14.86 1.24
CA ARG A 46 9.27 -14.94 2.55
C ARG A 46 10.03 -15.87 3.49
N LYS A 47 10.46 -15.35 4.63
CA LYS A 47 11.25 -16.08 5.66
C LYS A 47 10.44 -17.25 6.25
N ASP A 48 11.14 -18.33 6.64
CA ASP A 48 10.50 -19.51 7.23
C ASP A 48 9.77 -19.20 8.54
N ALA A 49 10.29 -18.28 9.36
CA ALA A 49 9.59 -17.82 10.56
C ALA A 49 8.22 -17.20 10.26
N LEU A 50 8.11 -16.42 9.18
CA LEU A 50 6.84 -15.83 8.75
C LEU A 50 5.91 -16.87 8.13
N ARG A 51 6.44 -17.88 7.42
CA ARG A 51 5.66 -19.02 6.92
C ARG A 51 5.06 -19.84 8.06
N ALA A 52 5.81 -20.01 9.15
CA ALA A 52 5.29 -20.69 10.35
C ALA A 52 4.13 -19.90 10.99
N ILE A 53 4.20 -18.55 10.99
CA ILE A 53 3.08 -17.70 11.42
C ILE A 53 1.88 -17.86 10.48
N ASP A 54 2.11 -17.94 9.16
CA ASP A 54 1.05 -18.18 8.18
C ASP A 54 0.30 -19.48 8.48
N GLU A 55 1.02 -20.57 8.68
CA GLU A 55 0.43 -21.89 8.97
C GLU A 55 -0.36 -21.90 10.28
N LYS A 56 0.19 -21.29 11.34
CA LYS A 56 -0.51 -21.15 12.62
C LYS A 56 -1.83 -20.40 12.48
N ARG A 57 -1.81 -19.26 11.78
CA ARG A 57 -3.01 -18.42 11.61
C ARG A 57 -4.01 -19.00 10.63
N LEU A 58 -3.57 -19.79 9.66
CA LEU A 58 -4.48 -20.55 8.79
C LEU A 58 -5.26 -21.61 9.56
N ALA A 59 -4.68 -22.19 10.61
CA ALA A 59 -5.38 -23.09 11.52
C ALA A 59 -6.37 -22.36 12.46
N GLU A 60 -6.19 -21.06 12.65
CA GLU A 60 -7.06 -20.19 13.46
C GLU A 60 -7.53 -18.98 12.62
N PRO A 61 -8.35 -19.15 11.58
CA PRO A 61 -8.62 -18.13 10.57
C PRO A 61 -9.29 -16.86 11.12
N ASP A 62 -9.95 -16.94 12.28
CA ASP A 62 -10.62 -15.83 12.96
C ASP A 62 -9.74 -15.17 14.05
N TRP A 63 -8.43 -15.41 14.06
CA TRP A 63 -7.51 -14.87 15.07
C TRP A 63 -7.67 -13.35 15.29
N TYR A 64 -7.93 -12.60 14.24
CA TYR A 64 -8.09 -11.15 14.26
C TYR A 64 -9.44 -10.66 14.81
N ARG A 65 -10.43 -11.57 14.94
CA ARG A 65 -11.74 -11.27 15.54
C ARG A 65 -11.78 -11.52 17.04
N SER A 66 -10.64 -11.87 17.61
CA SER A 66 -10.54 -12.18 19.04
C SER A 66 -10.77 -10.92 19.87
N ASN A 67 -11.61 -11.05 20.91
CA ASN A 67 -11.80 -10.03 21.95
C ASN A 67 -10.59 -9.87 22.88
N LYS A 68 -9.52 -10.64 22.65
CA LYS A 68 -8.24 -10.54 23.37
C LYS A 68 -7.27 -9.55 22.73
N LEU A 69 -7.59 -8.99 21.55
CA LEU A 69 -6.77 -7.98 20.92
C LEU A 69 -7.08 -6.60 21.52
N LEU A 70 -6.05 -5.99 22.12
CA LEU A 70 -6.06 -4.60 22.57
C LEU A 70 -5.06 -3.80 21.77
N GLY A 71 -5.55 -2.84 20.96
CA GLY A 71 -4.75 -2.07 20.02
C GLY A 71 -4.28 -0.73 20.58
N MET A 72 -3.10 -0.32 20.14
CA MET A 72 -2.59 1.03 20.28
C MET A 72 -2.06 1.53 18.94
N MET A 73 -2.45 2.75 18.56
CA MET A 73 -1.95 3.44 17.36
C MET A 73 -0.99 4.55 17.77
N MET A 74 0.14 4.67 17.06
CA MET A 74 1.13 5.68 17.39
C MET A 74 1.99 6.08 16.19
N TYR A 75 2.45 7.33 16.22
CA TYR A 75 3.63 7.73 15.44
C TYR A 75 4.90 7.27 16.16
N PRO A 76 5.78 6.47 15.52
CA PRO A 76 7.04 6.03 16.14
C PRO A 76 7.89 7.18 16.69
N ALA A 77 7.97 8.30 15.95
CA ALA A 77 8.68 9.49 16.37
C ALA A 77 8.22 10.05 17.74
N ASN A 78 6.90 10.06 17.97
CA ASN A 78 6.33 10.64 19.20
C ASN A 78 6.42 9.70 20.39
N PHE A 79 6.41 8.38 20.15
CA PHE A 79 6.39 7.39 21.23
C PHE A 79 7.79 6.91 21.60
N GLY A 80 8.62 6.50 20.62
CA GLY A 80 9.95 5.92 20.84
C GLY A 80 11.09 6.78 20.31
N GLY A 81 10.78 7.86 19.55
CA GLY A 81 11.75 8.65 18.82
C GLY A 81 12.24 7.95 17.56
N THR A 82 12.51 6.66 17.65
CA THR A 82 12.98 5.78 16.55
C THR A 82 12.29 4.42 16.64
N LEU A 83 12.42 3.57 15.60
CA LEU A 83 11.93 2.17 15.65
C LEU A 83 12.60 1.37 16.76
N LYS A 84 13.90 1.58 16.99
CA LYS A 84 14.62 0.98 18.11
C LYS A 84 14.06 1.43 19.46
N GLY A 85 13.78 2.73 19.62
CA GLY A 85 13.14 3.23 20.83
C GLY A 85 11.73 2.70 21.05
N VAL A 86 10.96 2.43 19.99
CA VAL A 86 9.68 1.71 20.09
C VAL A 86 9.92 0.27 20.58
N GLN A 87 10.91 -0.44 20.02
CA GLN A 87 11.29 -1.79 20.45
C GLN A 87 11.66 -1.85 21.94
N GLU A 88 12.41 -0.88 22.43
CA GLU A 88 12.79 -0.78 23.85
C GLU A 88 11.57 -0.61 24.77
N LYS A 89 10.46 -0.07 24.27
CA LYS A 89 9.20 0.12 25.00
C LYS A 89 8.20 -1.04 24.89
N LEU A 90 8.53 -2.12 24.18
CA LEU A 90 7.65 -3.30 24.08
C LEU A 90 7.30 -3.93 25.46
N PRO A 91 8.23 -4.00 26.44
CA PRO A 91 7.87 -4.47 27.79
C PRO A 91 6.76 -3.63 28.44
N TYR A 92 6.84 -2.31 28.35
CA TYR A 92 5.80 -1.39 28.85
C TYR A 92 4.46 -1.63 28.15
N LEU A 93 4.45 -1.77 26.81
CA LEU A 93 3.24 -2.08 26.06
C LEU A 93 2.62 -3.41 26.48
N THR A 94 3.46 -4.44 26.72
CA THR A 94 3.01 -5.75 27.23
C THR A 94 2.37 -5.62 28.62
N GLU A 95 2.98 -4.84 29.53
CA GLU A 95 2.44 -4.57 30.86
C GLU A 95 1.09 -3.87 30.81
N CYS A 96 0.90 -2.97 29.83
CA CYS A 96 -0.40 -2.32 29.55
C CYS A 96 -1.42 -3.26 28.88
N GLY A 97 -1.07 -4.49 28.55
CA GLY A 97 -1.93 -5.45 27.87
C GLY A 97 -2.07 -5.20 26.36
N ILE A 98 -1.26 -4.30 25.78
CA ILE A 98 -1.27 -4.00 24.33
C ILE A 98 -0.65 -5.19 23.57
N ASN A 99 -1.38 -5.71 22.60
CA ASN A 99 -0.93 -6.81 21.73
C ASN A 99 -1.29 -6.62 20.26
N TYR A 100 -1.76 -5.42 19.88
CA TYR A 100 -1.93 -4.96 18.51
C TYR A 100 -1.35 -3.55 18.40
N LEU A 101 -0.27 -3.40 17.64
CA LEU A 101 0.45 -2.15 17.49
C LEU A 101 0.29 -1.61 16.06
N HIS A 102 -0.42 -0.49 15.91
CA HIS A 102 -0.53 0.20 14.63
C HIS A 102 0.49 1.34 14.58
N LEU A 103 1.49 1.18 13.72
CA LEU A 103 2.48 2.21 13.44
C LEU A 103 1.95 3.13 12.33
N MET A 104 1.75 4.41 12.68
CA MET A 104 1.43 5.46 11.72
C MET A 104 2.57 5.62 10.71
N PRO A 105 2.35 6.28 9.54
CA PRO A 105 3.28 6.25 8.42
C PRO A 105 4.73 6.51 8.82
N LEU A 106 5.61 5.59 8.43
CA LEU A 106 7.03 5.61 8.77
C LEU A 106 7.96 5.43 7.55
N LEU A 107 7.37 5.21 6.36
CA LEU A 107 8.13 5.10 5.13
C LEU A 107 8.70 6.46 4.72
N ASP A 108 9.72 6.44 3.85
CA ASP A 108 10.43 7.65 3.43
C ASP A 108 9.48 8.69 2.83
N SER A 109 9.59 9.92 3.31
CA SER A 109 8.73 11.03 2.92
C SER A 109 9.48 12.35 3.12
N PRO A 110 9.25 13.38 2.26
CA PRO A 110 9.99 14.63 2.32
C PRO A 110 9.65 15.45 3.57
N LYS A 111 10.64 16.12 4.15
CA LYS A 111 10.38 17.09 5.21
C LYS A 111 9.52 18.26 4.70
N GLY A 112 8.50 18.65 5.48
CA GLY A 112 7.64 19.80 5.18
C GLY A 112 6.56 19.54 4.12
N LYS A 113 6.69 18.49 3.30
CA LYS A 113 5.70 18.05 2.30
C LYS A 113 5.39 16.58 2.46
N SER A 114 5.19 16.14 3.70
CA SER A 114 5.00 14.72 4.03
C SER A 114 3.55 14.33 4.31
N ASP A 115 2.69 15.29 4.66
CA ASP A 115 1.32 15.00 5.10
C ASP A 115 1.29 13.91 6.18
N GLY A 116 2.03 14.12 7.28
CA GLY A 116 2.13 13.12 8.34
C GLY A 116 2.84 11.81 7.96
N GLY A 117 3.50 11.78 6.78
CA GLY A 117 4.16 10.59 6.23
C GLY A 117 3.37 9.91 5.11
N TYR A 118 2.18 10.41 4.77
CA TYR A 118 1.36 9.86 3.68
C TYR A 118 1.86 10.25 2.27
N ALA A 119 2.74 11.25 2.13
CA ALA A 119 3.41 11.54 0.86
C ALA A 119 4.68 10.68 0.71
N VAL A 120 4.51 9.38 0.39
CA VAL A 120 5.58 8.40 0.33
C VAL A 120 6.50 8.65 -0.88
N SER A 121 7.81 8.80 -0.63
CA SER A 121 8.84 8.94 -1.66
C SER A 121 9.57 7.63 -1.97
N ASP A 122 9.54 6.66 -1.05
CA ASP A 122 10.09 5.32 -1.26
C ASP A 122 9.36 4.30 -0.37
N PHE A 123 8.66 3.34 -0.98
CA PHE A 123 7.92 2.29 -0.26
C PHE A 123 8.82 1.21 0.36
N ARG A 124 10.10 1.16 -0.02
CA ARG A 124 11.07 0.17 0.47
C ARG A 124 12.10 0.75 1.42
N LYS A 125 11.87 1.97 1.89
CA LYS A 125 12.77 2.67 2.79
C LYS A 125 11.99 3.26 3.96
N VAL A 126 12.52 3.08 5.16
CA VAL A 126 12.05 3.77 6.36
C VAL A 126 12.62 5.19 6.35
N ARG A 127 11.85 6.15 6.82
CA ARG A 127 12.30 7.54 7.01
C ARG A 127 13.58 7.56 7.87
N PRO A 128 14.68 8.22 7.40
CA PRO A 128 16.01 8.09 8.01
C PRO A 128 16.09 8.48 9.49
N ASP A 129 15.22 9.39 9.94
CA ASP A 129 15.16 9.81 11.35
C ASP A 129 14.51 8.76 12.27
N LEU A 130 13.81 7.78 11.72
CA LEU A 130 13.19 6.69 12.46
C LEU A 130 14.04 5.42 12.50
N GLY A 131 14.93 5.22 11.52
CA GLY A 131 15.77 4.04 11.41
C GLY A 131 15.83 3.48 9.99
N THR A 132 15.98 2.17 9.88
CA THR A 132 16.15 1.45 8.62
C THR A 132 15.05 0.40 8.42
N MET A 133 14.97 -0.18 7.22
CA MET A 133 14.08 -1.31 6.96
C MET A 133 14.46 -2.54 7.79
N GLU A 134 15.75 -2.71 8.09
CA GLU A 134 16.24 -3.76 9.00
C GLU A 134 15.74 -3.54 10.44
N ASP A 135 15.71 -2.27 10.91
CA ASP A 135 15.17 -1.95 12.24
C ASP A 135 13.67 -2.23 12.31
N LEU A 136 12.93 -2.00 11.22
CA LEU A 136 11.51 -2.36 11.13
C LEU A 136 11.31 -3.87 11.21
N ALA A 137 12.12 -4.66 10.49
CA ALA A 137 12.06 -6.12 10.55
C ALA A 137 12.41 -6.65 11.95
N LYS A 138 13.42 -6.07 12.62
CA LYS A 138 13.78 -6.44 14.01
C LYS A 138 12.65 -6.09 14.99
N LEU A 139 11.98 -4.96 14.80
CA LEU A 139 10.81 -4.60 15.61
C LEU A 139 9.67 -5.61 15.40
N ALA A 140 9.43 -6.03 14.16
CA ALA A 140 8.42 -7.05 13.86
C ALA A 140 8.75 -8.39 14.54
N ASP A 141 10.00 -8.86 14.43
CA ASP A 141 10.45 -10.08 15.09
C ASP A 141 10.23 -9.99 16.61
N ALA A 142 10.62 -8.88 17.25
CA ALA A 142 10.43 -8.65 18.68
C ALA A 142 8.95 -8.57 19.10
N CYS A 143 8.08 -8.03 18.25
CA CYS A 143 6.62 -8.07 18.45
C CYS A 143 6.10 -9.49 18.41
N HIS A 144 6.50 -10.29 17.41
CA HIS A 144 6.07 -11.68 17.26
C HIS A 144 6.51 -12.56 18.46
N GLU A 145 7.74 -12.38 18.99
CA GLU A 145 8.21 -13.07 20.20
C GLU A 145 7.30 -12.81 21.41
N LYS A 146 6.64 -11.65 21.45
CA LYS A 146 5.69 -11.26 22.52
C LYS A 146 4.23 -11.57 22.18
N GLY A 147 3.97 -12.18 21.03
CA GLY A 147 2.61 -12.44 20.55
C GLY A 147 1.85 -11.18 20.14
N MET A 148 2.56 -10.08 19.86
CA MET A 148 1.97 -8.84 19.38
C MET A 148 1.78 -8.87 17.86
N VAL A 149 0.67 -8.28 17.41
CA VAL A 149 0.33 -8.04 16.00
C VAL A 149 0.84 -6.66 15.59
N LEU A 150 1.51 -6.57 14.44
CA LEU A 150 2.03 -5.32 13.92
C LEU A 150 1.27 -4.87 12.67
N CYS A 151 0.74 -3.65 12.69
CA CYS A 151 0.03 -3.01 11.60
C CYS A 151 0.82 -1.83 11.06
N LEU A 152 0.83 -1.68 9.72
CA LEU A 152 1.47 -0.57 9.02
C LEU A 152 0.53 0.03 7.97
N ASP A 153 0.54 1.36 7.84
CA ASP A 153 -0.13 2.06 6.74
C ASP A 153 0.57 1.83 5.39
N PHE A 154 -0.22 1.62 4.36
CA PHE A 154 0.23 1.52 2.98
C PHE A 154 -0.59 2.45 2.08
N VAL A 155 0.05 3.50 1.58
CA VAL A 155 -0.59 4.52 0.75
C VAL A 155 -0.80 3.98 -0.65
N LEU A 156 -2.06 3.84 -1.08
CA LEU A 156 -2.42 3.28 -2.38
C LEU A 156 -2.66 4.33 -3.46
N ASN A 157 -3.32 5.44 -3.10
CA ASN A 157 -3.85 6.37 -4.09
C ASN A 157 -2.79 7.19 -4.80
N HIS A 158 -1.69 7.51 -4.13
CA HIS A 158 -0.71 8.50 -4.61
C HIS A 158 0.71 8.21 -4.14
N THR A 159 1.67 8.91 -4.74
CA THR A 159 3.03 9.02 -4.23
C THR A 159 3.38 10.48 -3.97
N SER A 160 4.47 10.72 -3.23
CA SER A 160 5.10 12.04 -3.18
C SER A 160 5.58 12.49 -4.58
N GLU A 161 5.57 13.78 -4.85
CA GLU A 161 6.25 14.38 -6.01
C GLU A 161 7.76 14.11 -6.05
N GLU A 162 8.33 13.67 -4.91
CA GLU A 162 9.73 13.29 -4.75
C GLU A 162 9.98 11.77 -4.98
N HIS A 163 8.95 10.98 -5.24
CA HIS A 163 9.10 9.58 -5.62
C HIS A 163 9.90 9.45 -6.93
N PRO A 164 10.76 8.43 -7.10
CA PRO A 164 11.53 8.24 -8.34
C PRO A 164 10.68 8.28 -9.62
N TRP A 165 9.49 7.69 -9.58
CA TRP A 165 8.55 7.74 -10.72
C TRP A 165 8.08 9.17 -11.02
N ALA A 166 7.74 9.95 -9.99
CA ALA A 166 7.29 11.32 -10.17
C ALA A 166 8.41 12.23 -10.70
N LYS A 167 9.65 12.04 -10.21
CA LYS A 167 10.83 12.73 -10.73
C LYS A 167 11.12 12.42 -12.21
N ALA A 168 11.06 11.13 -12.58
CA ALA A 168 11.22 10.72 -13.96
C ALA A 168 10.10 11.24 -14.86
N ALA A 169 8.85 11.21 -14.39
CA ALA A 169 7.69 11.74 -15.10
C ALA A 169 7.82 13.26 -15.34
N ARG A 170 8.27 14.01 -14.33
CA ARG A 170 8.57 15.45 -14.44
C ARG A 170 9.70 15.71 -15.44
N ALA A 171 10.71 14.83 -15.49
CA ALA A 171 11.80 14.92 -16.48
C ALA A 171 11.39 14.53 -17.90
N GLY A 172 10.14 14.12 -18.12
CA GLY A 172 9.59 13.81 -19.44
C GLY A 172 9.65 12.34 -19.85
N ASP A 173 10.02 11.41 -18.95
CA ASP A 173 9.99 9.98 -19.22
C ASP A 173 8.54 9.51 -19.48
N PRO A 174 8.23 8.97 -20.68
CA PRO A 174 6.85 8.62 -21.04
C PRO A 174 6.31 7.42 -20.24
N VAL A 175 7.17 6.49 -19.85
CA VAL A 175 6.78 5.33 -19.03
C VAL A 175 6.43 5.78 -17.62
N ALA A 176 7.25 6.66 -17.03
CA ALA A 176 6.97 7.23 -15.72
C ALA A 176 5.71 8.11 -15.72
N ARG A 177 5.49 8.90 -16.80
CA ARG A 177 4.27 9.70 -16.96
C ARG A 177 3.01 8.86 -17.04
N SER A 178 3.03 7.71 -17.69
CA SER A 178 1.88 6.80 -17.78
C SER A 178 1.42 6.24 -16.41
N ARG A 179 2.25 6.36 -15.38
CA ARG A 179 1.94 5.96 -13.99
C ARG A 179 1.06 6.95 -13.24
N TYR A 180 0.90 8.16 -13.79
CA TYR A 180 0.13 9.26 -13.21
C TYR A 180 -0.86 9.81 -14.25
N PHE A 181 -1.69 10.75 -13.84
CA PHE A 181 -2.62 11.45 -14.74
C PHE A 181 -2.02 12.81 -15.10
N PHE A 182 -1.45 12.93 -16.31
CA PHE A 182 -0.89 14.15 -16.87
C PHE A 182 -1.75 14.70 -18.00
N TYR A 183 -1.88 16.01 -18.04
CA TYR A 183 -2.64 16.74 -19.05
C TYR A 183 -1.87 17.98 -19.53
N ASP A 184 -1.95 18.26 -20.84
CA ASP A 184 -1.29 19.40 -21.45
C ASP A 184 -2.08 20.72 -21.29
N ASN A 185 -3.36 20.62 -20.97
CA ASN A 185 -4.26 21.75 -20.76
C ASN A 185 -5.37 21.42 -19.76
N TRP A 186 -6.17 22.43 -19.42
CA TRP A 186 -7.24 22.32 -18.43
C TRP A 186 -8.58 21.74 -18.95
N ASP A 187 -8.68 21.26 -20.19
CA ASP A 187 -9.94 20.81 -20.76
C ASP A 187 -10.47 19.58 -19.98
N ILE A 188 -9.70 18.51 -19.93
CA ILE A 188 -10.08 17.29 -19.18
C ILE A 188 -10.10 17.53 -17.66
N PRO A 189 -9.09 18.18 -17.01
CA PRO A 189 -9.15 18.52 -15.60
C PRO A 189 -10.42 19.25 -15.18
N LYS A 190 -10.88 20.25 -15.96
CA LYS A 190 -12.13 20.96 -15.67
C LYS A 190 -13.38 20.06 -15.74
N GLU A 191 -13.38 19.05 -16.60
CA GLU A 191 -14.50 18.09 -16.64
C GLU A 191 -14.51 17.21 -15.37
N PHE A 192 -13.35 16.78 -14.88
CA PHE A 192 -13.25 16.08 -13.59
C PHE A 192 -13.73 16.97 -12.42
N GLU A 193 -13.33 18.24 -12.39
CA GLU A 193 -13.73 19.18 -11.31
C GLU A 193 -15.26 19.39 -11.22
N LYS A 194 -16.03 19.07 -12.27
CA LYS A 194 -17.49 19.14 -12.22
C LYS A 194 -18.13 18.04 -11.37
N THR A 195 -17.47 16.91 -11.23
CA THR A 195 -18.05 15.71 -10.59
C THR A 195 -17.25 15.19 -9.41
N VAL A 196 -15.92 15.43 -9.37
CA VAL A 196 -15.04 14.94 -8.31
C VAL A 196 -15.02 15.92 -7.13
N PRO A 197 -15.52 15.51 -5.95
CA PRO A 197 -15.47 16.35 -4.77
C PRO A 197 -14.04 16.56 -4.29
N GLN A 198 -13.72 17.77 -3.85
CA GLN A 198 -12.43 18.08 -3.23
C GLN A 198 -12.31 17.42 -1.85
N VAL A 199 -11.15 16.82 -1.54
CA VAL A 199 -10.90 16.21 -0.25
C VAL A 199 -10.60 17.27 0.80
N PHE A 200 -9.76 18.24 0.47
CA PHE A 200 -9.33 19.32 1.36
C PHE A 200 -9.67 20.72 0.79
N PRO A 201 -10.96 21.09 0.70
CA PRO A 201 -11.36 22.32 -0.01
C PRO A 201 -10.80 23.63 0.59
N THR A 202 -10.36 23.60 1.86
CA THR A 202 -9.81 24.77 2.56
C THR A 202 -8.28 24.81 2.59
N THR A 203 -7.62 23.67 2.68
CA THR A 203 -6.14 23.59 2.86
C THR A 203 -5.41 23.22 1.57
N ALA A 204 -6.07 22.52 0.66
CA ALA A 204 -5.55 22.13 -0.65
C ALA A 204 -6.70 22.09 -1.67
N PRO A 205 -7.23 23.26 -2.10
CA PRO A 205 -8.36 23.34 -3.01
C PRO A 205 -8.01 22.81 -4.41
N GLY A 206 -8.99 22.17 -5.05
CA GLY A 206 -8.86 21.54 -6.36
C GLY A 206 -8.36 20.10 -6.29
N ASN A 207 -8.45 19.40 -7.44
CA ASN A 207 -7.97 18.03 -7.61
C ASN A 207 -6.79 17.94 -8.60
N PHE A 208 -6.26 19.08 -9.02
CA PHE A 208 -5.19 19.16 -10.02
C PHE A 208 -4.18 20.25 -9.67
N THR A 209 -2.91 20.00 -10.00
CA THR A 209 -1.82 20.95 -9.81
C THR A 209 -1.13 21.23 -11.14
N GLN A 210 -0.98 22.52 -11.48
CA GLN A 210 -0.18 22.92 -12.63
C GLN A 210 1.28 22.98 -12.25
N LEU A 211 2.12 22.27 -13.01
CA LEU A 211 3.56 22.23 -12.84
C LEU A 211 4.25 23.42 -13.49
N PRO A 212 5.51 23.74 -13.12
CA PRO A 212 6.25 24.88 -13.69
C PRO A 212 6.43 24.84 -15.21
N ASP A 213 6.40 23.66 -15.83
CA ASP A 213 6.47 23.48 -17.29
C ASP A 213 5.14 23.68 -18.00
N GLY A 214 4.08 24.01 -17.25
CA GLY A 214 2.72 24.25 -17.76
C GLY A 214 1.85 23.00 -17.80
N GLN A 215 2.41 21.79 -17.60
CA GLN A 215 1.62 20.57 -17.52
C GLN A 215 0.80 20.50 -16.24
N ILE A 216 -0.24 19.70 -16.26
CA ILE A 216 -1.18 19.56 -15.15
C ILE A 216 -1.18 18.10 -14.70
N VAL A 217 -1.07 17.86 -13.40
CA VAL A 217 -1.10 16.52 -12.80
C VAL A 217 -2.27 16.42 -11.82
N MET A 218 -2.90 15.25 -11.74
CA MET A 218 -3.96 15.00 -10.78
C MET A 218 -3.40 14.83 -9.36
N THR A 219 -4.00 15.57 -8.41
CA THR A 219 -3.56 15.67 -7.01
C THR A 219 -4.78 15.76 -6.10
N SER A 220 -5.48 14.63 -5.93
CA SER A 220 -6.75 14.60 -5.16
C SER A 220 -6.62 15.02 -3.70
N PHE A 221 -5.41 14.96 -3.13
CA PHE A 221 -5.13 15.33 -1.74
C PHE A 221 -4.31 16.63 -1.69
N TYR A 222 -2.99 16.55 -1.54
CA TYR A 222 -2.14 17.74 -1.56
C TYR A 222 -1.42 17.91 -2.90
N PRO A 223 -1.02 19.13 -3.29
CA PRO A 223 -0.31 19.38 -4.55
C PRO A 223 0.98 18.58 -4.76
N PHE A 224 1.59 18.11 -3.67
CA PHE A 224 2.79 17.29 -3.68
C PHE A 224 2.51 15.77 -3.62
N GLN A 225 1.23 15.35 -3.68
CA GLN A 225 0.78 13.95 -3.70
C GLN A 225 0.13 13.67 -5.05
N TRP A 226 0.85 12.99 -5.94
CA TRP A 226 0.41 12.73 -7.31
C TRP A 226 -0.33 11.41 -7.41
N ASP A 227 -1.55 11.46 -7.93
CA ASP A 227 -2.45 10.32 -8.02
C ASP A 227 -1.95 9.28 -9.01
N LEU A 228 -1.89 8.03 -8.55
CA LEU A 228 -1.46 6.88 -9.35
C LEU A 228 -2.55 6.44 -10.33
N ASN A 229 -2.13 6.14 -11.56
CA ASN A 229 -3.00 5.65 -12.62
C ASN A 229 -3.09 4.12 -12.61
N TYR A 230 -4.04 3.57 -11.87
CA TYR A 230 -4.28 2.13 -11.82
C TYR A 230 -4.91 1.53 -13.11
N ALA A 231 -5.23 2.32 -14.12
CA ALA A 231 -5.52 1.80 -15.46
C ALA A 231 -4.26 1.27 -16.16
N ASN A 232 -3.07 1.66 -15.68
CA ASN A 232 -1.80 1.07 -16.08
C ASN A 232 -1.51 -0.19 -15.24
N PRO A 233 -1.47 -1.41 -15.83
CA PRO A 233 -1.26 -2.66 -15.09
C PRO A 233 0.07 -2.69 -14.34
N MET A 234 1.11 -1.98 -14.83
CA MET A 234 2.40 -1.92 -14.15
C MET A 234 2.34 -1.14 -12.84
N VAL A 235 1.44 -0.16 -12.71
CA VAL A 235 1.20 0.52 -11.44
C VAL A 235 0.64 -0.46 -10.41
N PHE A 236 -0.36 -1.26 -10.80
CA PHE A 236 -0.93 -2.28 -9.94
C PHE A 236 0.12 -3.32 -9.53
N ASN A 237 0.88 -3.84 -10.49
CA ASN A 237 1.90 -4.86 -10.24
C ASN A 237 2.96 -4.37 -9.24
N ASP A 238 3.52 -3.18 -9.48
CA ASP A 238 4.57 -2.60 -8.64
C ASP A 238 4.04 -2.24 -7.24
N MET A 239 2.79 -1.76 -7.13
CA MET A 239 2.19 -1.46 -5.83
C MET A 239 1.89 -2.73 -5.03
N VAL A 240 1.43 -3.82 -5.67
CA VAL A 240 1.27 -5.12 -5.02
C VAL A 240 2.63 -5.70 -4.60
N GLU A 241 3.66 -5.53 -5.42
CA GLU A 241 5.02 -5.95 -5.06
C GLU A 241 5.52 -5.21 -3.80
N ASN A 242 5.30 -3.90 -3.70
CA ASN A 242 5.65 -3.12 -2.52
C ASN A 242 4.85 -3.56 -1.28
N LEU A 243 3.56 -3.85 -1.44
CA LEU A 243 2.71 -4.39 -0.37
C LEU A 243 3.25 -5.71 0.16
N LEU A 244 3.57 -6.66 -0.73
CA LEU A 244 4.11 -7.97 -0.38
C LEU A 244 5.52 -7.87 0.21
N PHE A 245 6.35 -6.94 -0.29
CA PHE A 245 7.64 -6.63 0.30
C PHE A 245 7.51 -6.22 1.78
N LEU A 246 6.56 -5.33 2.12
CA LEU A 246 6.31 -4.92 3.50
C LEU A 246 5.75 -6.07 4.35
N ALA A 247 4.85 -6.89 3.79
CA ALA A 247 4.40 -8.13 4.44
C ALA A 247 5.57 -9.07 4.78
N ASN A 248 6.59 -9.13 3.91
CA ASN A 248 7.80 -9.92 4.10
C ASN A 248 8.79 -9.29 5.09
N GLN A 249 8.61 -8.03 5.50
CA GLN A 249 9.31 -7.44 6.65
C GLN A 249 8.66 -7.84 8.00
N GLY A 250 7.58 -8.61 8.00
CA GLY A 250 6.92 -9.09 9.20
C GLY A 250 5.66 -8.32 9.59
N MET A 251 5.08 -7.53 8.67
CA MET A 251 3.79 -6.88 8.92
C MET A 251 2.67 -7.92 8.92
N ASP A 252 1.83 -7.88 9.95
CA ASP A 252 0.69 -8.79 10.15
C ASP A 252 -0.60 -8.22 9.56
N VAL A 253 -0.73 -6.91 9.60
CA VAL A 253 -1.85 -6.16 9.04
C VAL A 253 -1.30 -5.01 8.21
N ILE A 254 -1.81 -4.85 7.01
CA ILE A 254 -1.51 -3.71 6.16
C ILE A 254 -2.79 -2.89 6.01
N ARG A 255 -2.76 -1.68 6.59
CA ARG A 255 -3.86 -0.73 6.41
C ARG A 255 -3.70 -0.03 5.07
N LEU A 256 -4.65 -0.27 4.19
CA LEU A 256 -4.74 0.35 2.89
C LEU A 256 -5.34 1.75 3.03
N ASP A 257 -4.51 2.76 2.84
CA ASP A 257 -4.90 4.16 2.90
C ASP A 257 -5.65 4.59 1.64
N ALA A 258 -6.65 5.46 1.80
CA ALA A 258 -7.39 6.13 0.74
C ALA A 258 -7.98 5.19 -0.34
N VAL A 259 -8.41 3.98 0.05
CA VAL A 259 -8.94 2.94 -0.85
C VAL A 259 -10.03 3.45 -1.80
N PRO A 260 -11.02 4.26 -1.37
CA PRO A 260 -12.10 4.72 -2.26
C PRO A 260 -11.62 5.46 -3.51
N TYR A 261 -10.44 6.04 -3.46
CA TYR A 261 -9.93 6.99 -4.46
C TYR A 261 -9.05 6.38 -5.54
N ILE A 262 -8.66 5.09 -5.45
CA ILE A 262 -7.62 4.50 -6.31
C ILE A 262 -7.99 4.33 -7.79
N TRP A 263 -9.27 4.45 -8.16
CA TRP A 263 -9.71 4.42 -9.56
C TRP A 263 -10.32 5.74 -9.99
N LYS A 264 -9.90 6.25 -11.16
CA LYS A 264 -10.38 7.51 -11.73
C LYS A 264 -11.14 7.23 -13.02
N GLU A 265 -12.33 7.83 -13.13
CA GLU A 265 -13.17 7.72 -14.31
C GLU A 265 -13.92 9.05 -14.55
N LEU A 266 -13.73 9.63 -15.74
CA LEU A 266 -14.33 10.90 -16.09
C LEU A 266 -15.87 10.81 -16.03
N GLY A 267 -16.50 11.84 -15.49
CA GLY A 267 -17.96 11.91 -15.33
C GLY A 267 -18.50 11.20 -14.09
N THR A 268 -17.62 10.66 -13.25
CA THR A 268 -17.96 10.10 -11.94
C THR A 268 -17.38 10.95 -10.82
N ASP A 269 -17.72 10.62 -9.57
CA ASP A 269 -17.11 11.23 -8.37
C ASP A 269 -15.73 10.66 -8.01
N CYS A 270 -15.25 9.66 -8.76
CA CYS A 270 -14.00 8.93 -8.52
C CYS A 270 -13.89 8.33 -7.10
N ARG A 271 -15.01 7.92 -6.51
CA ARG A 271 -15.05 7.32 -5.18
C ARG A 271 -15.81 6.00 -5.18
N ASN A 272 -15.24 4.99 -4.55
CA ASN A 272 -15.85 3.65 -4.39
C ASN A 272 -16.36 3.02 -5.71
N LEU A 273 -15.72 3.33 -6.83
CA LEU A 273 -16.11 2.78 -8.13
C LEU A 273 -15.94 1.25 -8.17
N PRO A 274 -16.71 0.52 -8.99
CA PRO A 274 -16.64 -0.95 -9.05
C PRO A 274 -15.22 -1.49 -9.26
N LYS A 275 -14.40 -0.80 -10.04
CA LYS A 275 -13.01 -1.19 -10.31
C LYS A 275 -12.08 -1.07 -9.08
N VAL A 276 -12.44 -0.25 -8.08
CA VAL A 276 -11.76 -0.24 -6.77
C VAL A 276 -11.90 -1.60 -6.10
N HIS A 277 -13.10 -2.17 -6.09
CA HIS A 277 -13.35 -3.49 -5.50
C HIS A 277 -12.59 -4.59 -6.25
N THR A 278 -12.50 -4.50 -7.59
CA THR A 278 -11.69 -5.43 -8.41
C THR A 278 -10.22 -5.38 -8.00
N LEU A 279 -9.64 -4.18 -7.89
CA LEU A 279 -8.24 -3.99 -7.47
C LEU A 279 -7.98 -4.56 -6.07
N VAL A 280 -8.82 -4.23 -5.10
CA VAL A 280 -8.69 -4.73 -3.71
C VAL A 280 -8.85 -6.25 -3.66
N ARG A 281 -9.77 -6.82 -4.45
CA ARG A 281 -9.95 -8.28 -4.54
C ARG A 281 -8.69 -8.96 -5.08
N MET A 282 -8.09 -8.42 -6.15
CA MET A 282 -6.82 -8.96 -6.69
C MET A 282 -5.66 -8.82 -5.69
N MET A 283 -5.56 -7.70 -4.94
CA MET A 283 -4.59 -7.55 -3.85
C MET A 283 -4.80 -8.63 -2.78
N ARG A 284 -6.05 -8.89 -2.39
CA ARG A 284 -6.38 -9.95 -1.43
C ARG A 284 -5.99 -11.34 -1.93
N LEU A 285 -6.23 -11.65 -3.20
CA LEU A 285 -5.81 -12.92 -3.81
C LEU A 285 -4.26 -13.06 -3.82
N ALA A 286 -3.54 -11.99 -4.16
CA ALA A 286 -2.08 -11.96 -4.09
C ALA A 286 -1.56 -12.27 -2.67
N VAL A 287 -2.17 -11.65 -1.66
CA VAL A 287 -1.85 -11.92 -0.24
C VAL A 287 -2.16 -13.37 0.13
N GLN A 288 -3.30 -13.92 -0.30
CA GLN A 288 -3.66 -15.33 -0.04
C GLN A 288 -2.65 -16.32 -0.63
N ILE A 289 -2.06 -15.99 -1.77
CA ILE A 289 -1.04 -16.81 -2.43
C ILE A 289 0.29 -16.74 -1.66
N VAL A 290 0.75 -15.52 -1.33
CA VAL A 290 2.12 -15.27 -0.84
C VAL A 290 2.24 -15.31 0.68
N CYS A 291 1.33 -14.65 1.39
CA CYS A 291 1.39 -14.42 2.84
C CYS A 291 -0.03 -14.48 3.47
N PRO A 292 -0.68 -15.66 3.46
CA PRO A 292 -2.12 -15.81 3.70
C PRO A 292 -2.60 -15.37 5.08
N SER A 293 -1.71 -15.26 6.06
CA SER A 293 -2.02 -14.78 7.41
C SER A 293 -2.09 -13.25 7.51
N VAL A 294 -1.58 -12.52 6.51
CA VAL A 294 -1.59 -11.07 6.51
C VAL A 294 -2.98 -10.54 6.19
N LEU A 295 -3.46 -9.60 6.99
CA LEU A 295 -4.74 -8.95 6.79
C LEU A 295 -4.58 -7.65 6.00
N LEU A 296 -5.55 -7.38 5.13
CA LEU A 296 -5.73 -6.07 4.52
C LEU A 296 -6.88 -5.35 5.22
N LEU A 297 -6.59 -4.18 5.78
CA LEU A 297 -7.55 -3.31 6.47
C LEU A 297 -7.75 -2.05 5.64
N GLY A 298 -8.89 -1.90 4.98
CA GLY A 298 -9.18 -0.74 4.14
C GLY A 298 -9.63 0.47 4.95
N GLU A 299 -9.07 1.65 4.69
CA GLU A 299 -9.67 2.90 5.08
C GLU A 299 -10.75 3.28 4.06
N VAL A 300 -11.99 3.29 4.50
CA VAL A 300 -13.14 3.67 3.68
C VAL A 300 -13.90 4.77 4.40
N VAL A 301 -13.70 6.01 3.93
CA VAL A 301 -14.44 7.18 4.39
C VAL A 301 -15.60 7.41 3.43
N MET A 302 -16.81 7.48 3.96
CA MET A 302 -18.03 7.77 3.20
C MET A 302 -18.46 9.22 3.38
#